data_e0dc80ba4003999d67e148c829d6e6df
#
_entry.id   e0dc80ba4003999d67e148c829d6e6df
#
_cell.length_a   1.000
_cell.length_b   1.000
_cell.length_c   1.000
_cell.angle_alpha   90.00
_cell.angle_beta   90.00
_cell.angle_gamma   90.00
#
_symmetry.space_group_name_H-M   'P 1'
#
loop_
_entity.id
_entity.type
_entity.pdbx_description
1 polymer ?
#
loop_
_entity_poly.entity_id
_entity_poly.type
_entity_poly.pdbx_seq_one_letter_code
_entity_poly.pdbx_strand_id
1 'polypeptide(L)'
;LQPLLKLVEKREELLLERTALHSLQKDAGRLLRRGPGAAAERKYENEAMRRVKQLPKLTERLYEKLVEWEESEPPVLYKGSRYLDKMARDKQEAAAERAAHLAAKRQAQTARKERLAEMTNQNSTGL
;
A
#
# COMPACT_ATOMS: atom_id res chain seq x y z
N LEU A 1 -2.03 -12.02 -26.22
CA LEU A 1 -1.09 -11.13 -25.49
C LEU A 1 -1.71 -9.77 -25.16
N GLN A 2 -2.46 -9.18 -26.10
CA GLN A 2 -3.09 -7.88 -25.90
C GLN A 2 -3.98 -7.81 -24.63
N PRO A 3 -4.86 -8.80 -24.37
CA PRO A 3 -5.65 -8.75 -23.15
C PRO A 3 -4.82 -8.81 -21.87
N LEU A 4 -3.72 -9.54 -21.87
CA LEU A 4 -2.81 -9.62 -20.73
C LEU A 4 -2.08 -8.31 -20.49
N LEU A 5 -1.60 -7.66 -21.56
CA LEU A 5 -0.94 -6.35 -21.47
C LEU A 5 -1.88 -5.27 -20.93
N LYS A 6 -3.16 -5.32 -21.32
CA LYS A 6 -4.16 -4.39 -20.78
C LYS A 6 -4.37 -4.58 -19.28
N LEU A 7 -4.38 -5.82 -18.80
CA LEU A 7 -4.49 -6.12 -17.38
C LEU A 7 -3.25 -5.68 -16.61
N VAL A 8 -2.07 -5.85 -17.19
CA VAL A 8 -0.80 -5.36 -16.62
C VAL A 8 -0.85 -3.84 -16.47
N GLU A 9 -1.23 -3.14 -17.53
CA GLU A 9 -1.34 -1.68 -17.53
C GLU A 9 -2.34 -1.19 -16.50
N LYS A 10 -3.49 -1.84 -16.41
CA LYS A 10 -4.52 -1.49 -15.43
C LYS A 10 -4.01 -1.67 -14.01
N ARG A 11 -3.31 -2.76 -13.73
CA ARG A 11 -2.71 -2.99 -12.41
C ARG A 11 -1.69 -1.91 -12.07
N GLU A 12 -0.83 -1.55 -13.02
CA GLU A 12 0.17 -0.51 -12.82
C GLU A 12 -0.46 0.87 -12.56
N GLU A 13 -1.53 1.20 -13.27
CA GLU A 13 -2.30 2.42 -13.02
C GLU A 13 -2.88 2.45 -11.61
N LEU A 14 -3.45 1.32 -11.15
CA LEU A 14 -4.01 1.20 -9.81
C LEU A 14 -2.93 1.27 -8.72
N LEU A 15 -1.73 0.74 -8.98
CA LEU A 15 -0.60 0.87 -8.06
C LEU A 15 -0.17 2.32 -7.90
N LEU A 16 -0.10 3.08 -9.00
CA LEU A 16 0.21 4.51 -8.98
C LEU A 16 -0.88 5.29 -8.24
N GLU A 17 -2.14 4.97 -8.50
CA GLU A 17 -3.27 5.60 -7.83
C GLU A 17 -3.26 5.32 -6.32
N ARG A 18 -2.91 4.11 -5.92
CA ARG A 18 -2.76 3.74 -4.50
C ARG A 18 -1.68 4.58 -3.82
N THR A 19 -0.55 4.77 -4.49
CA THR A 19 0.55 5.60 -3.97
C THR A 19 0.11 7.05 -3.83
N ALA A 20 -0.57 7.59 -4.84
CA ALA A 20 -1.09 8.96 -4.81
C ALA A 20 -2.13 9.14 -3.70
N LEU A 21 -3.00 8.15 -3.51
CA LEU A 21 -4.00 8.16 -2.45
C LEU A 21 -3.36 8.16 -1.07
N HIS A 22 -2.32 7.34 -0.86
CA HIS A 22 -1.57 7.31 0.40
C HIS A 22 -0.93 8.66 0.70
N SER A 23 -0.33 9.30 -0.30
CA SER A 23 0.27 10.64 -0.16
C SER A 23 -0.78 11.67 0.25
N LEU A 24 -1.95 11.62 -0.38
CA LEU A 24 -3.07 12.51 -0.06
C LEU A 24 -3.55 12.31 1.38
N GLN A 25 -3.67 11.06 1.82
CA GLN A 25 -4.14 10.72 3.17
C GLN A 25 -3.15 11.13 4.26
N LYS A 26 -1.86 11.22 3.93
CA LYS A 26 -0.81 11.67 4.86
C LYS A 26 -0.71 13.18 4.96
N ASP A 27 -1.36 13.93 4.07
CA ASP A 27 -1.35 15.39 4.10
C ASP A 27 -2.17 15.90 5.28
N ALA A 28 -1.49 16.40 6.32
CA ALA A 28 -2.14 16.94 7.51
C ALA A 28 -2.98 18.19 7.21
N GLY A 29 -2.56 18.99 6.24
CA GLY A 29 -3.29 20.20 5.83
C GLY A 29 -4.67 19.90 5.22
N ARG A 30 -4.85 18.69 4.71
CA ARG A 30 -6.09 18.25 4.09
C ARG A 30 -7.31 18.35 5.05
N LEU A 31 -7.10 18.01 6.31
CA LEU A 31 -8.16 18.03 7.33
C LEU A 31 -8.62 19.44 7.67
N LEU A 32 -7.77 20.43 7.42
CA LEU A 32 -8.04 21.82 7.71
C LEU A 32 -8.70 22.56 6.54
N ARG A 33 -8.68 21.98 5.35
CA ARG A 33 -9.27 22.57 4.15
C ARG A 33 -10.79 22.46 4.19
N ARG A 34 -11.44 23.55 3.85
CA ARG A 34 -12.89 23.64 3.79
C ARG A 34 -13.33 24.30 2.48
N GLY A 35 -14.61 24.11 2.11
CA GLY A 35 -15.18 24.70 0.91
C GLY A 35 -15.26 23.75 -0.27
N PRO A 36 -15.56 24.26 -1.50
CA PRO A 36 -15.78 23.42 -2.68
C PRO A 36 -14.59 22.56 -3.07
N GLY A 37 -13.37 23.07 -2.90
CA GLY A 37 -12.15 22.32 -3.20
C GLY A 37 -12.00 21.11 -2.28
N ALA A 38 -12.30 21.24 -1.00
CA ALA A 38 -12.23 20.16 -0.03
C ALA A 38 -13.26 19.06 -0.32
N ALA A 39 -14.46 19.45 -0.75
CA ALA A 39 -15.49 18.50 -1.15
C ALA A 39 -15.10 17.71 -2.39
N ALA A 40 -14.47 18.36 -3.37
CA ALA A 40 -13.95 17.71 -4.57
C ALA A 40 -12.83 16.74 -4.24
N GLU A 41 -11.94 17.10 -3.32
CA GLU A 41 -10.85 16.20 -2.85
C GLU A 41 -11.42 14.94 -2.19
N ARG A 42 -12.43 15.08 -1.34
CA ARG A 42 -13.07 13.94 -0.68
C ARG A 42 -13.78 13.04 -1.68
N LYS A 43 -14.44 13.62 -2.66
CA LYS A 43 -15.08 12.84 -3.73
C LYS A 43 -14.06 12.05 -4.53
N TYR A 44 -12.96 12.69 -4.93
CA TYR A 44 -11.86 12.03 -5.62
C TYR A 44 -11.28 10.89 -4.78
N GLU A 45 -11.02 11.15 -3.50
CA GLU A 45 -10.48 10.16 -2.58
C GLU A 45 -11.38 8.93 -2.47
N ASN A 46 -12.69 9.13 -2.33
CA ASN A 46 -13.66 8.04 -2.24
C ASN A 46 -13.69 7.20 -3.52
N GLU A 47 -13.66 7.85 -4.68
CA GLU A 47 -13.63 7.18 -5.97
C GLU A 47 -12.33 6.40 -6.17
N ALA A 48 -11.19 7.01 -5.81
CA ALA A 48 -9.89 6.36 -5.87
C ALA A 48 -9.83 5.14 -4.95
N MET A 49 -10.36 5.23 -3.74
CA MET A 49 -10.44 4.10 -2.82
C MET A 49 -11.23 2.93 -3.40
N ARG A 50 -12.33 3.21 -4.07
CA ARG A 50 -13.14 2.17 -4.74
C ARG A 50 -12.35 1.48 -5.84
N ARG A 51 -11.61 2.24 -6.64
CA ARG A 51 -10.79 1.66 -7.71
C ARG A 51 -9.64 0.82 -7.13
N VAL A 52 -8.95 1.34 -6.14
CA VAL A 52 -7.82 0.65 -5.50
C VAL A 52 -8.25 -0.64 -4.81
N LYS A 53 -9.47 -0.73 -4.31
CA LYS A 53 -10.02 -1.96 -3.73
C LYS A 53 -10.08 -3.12 -4.71
N GLN A 54 -10.07 -2.85 -6.01
CA GLN A 54 -10.07 -3.89 -7.04
C GLN A 54 -8.69 -4.53 -7.21
N LEU A 55 -7.65 -3.90 -6.69
CA LEU A 55 -6.27 -4.31 -6.91
C LEU A 55 -5.96 -5.75 -6.46
N PRO A 56 -6.39 -6.22 -5.27
CA PRO A 56 -6.11 -7.60 -4.86
C PRO A 56 -6.71 -8.64 -5.80
N LYS A 57 -7.96 -8.48 -6.20
CA LYS A 57 -8.63 -9.41 -7.13
C LYS A 57 -8.01 -9.37 -8.51
N LEU A 58 -7.69 -8.17 -8.99
CA LEU A 58 -7.04 -8.00 -10.28
C LEU A 58 -5.64 -8.65 -10.28
N THR A 59 -4.89 -8.47 -9.21
CA THR A 59 -3.56 -9.07 -9.04
C THR A 59 -3.64 -10.60 -9.06
N GLU A 60 -4.56 -11.19 -8.33
CA GLU A 60 -4.76 -12.63 -8.30
C GLU A 60 -5.13 -13.18 -9.68
N ARG A 61 -6.11 -12.56 -10.32
CA ARG A 61 -6.56 -12.95 -11.66
C ARG A 61 -5.44 -12.85 -12.70
N LEU A 62 -4.69 -11.75 -12.66
CA LEU A 62 -3.58 -11.52 -13.56
C LEU A 62 -2.46 -12.54 -13.32
N TYR A 63 -2.13 -12.83 -12.07
CA TYR A 63 -1.14 -13.83 -11.71
C TYR A 63 -1.48 -15.20 -12.31
N GLU A 64 -2.72 -15.66 -12.12
CA GLU A 64 -3.19 -16.94 -12.67
C GLU A 64 -3.07 -16.98 -14.20
N LYS A 65 -3.47 -15.90 -14.86
CA LYS A 65 -3.40 -15.81 -16.32
C LYS A 65 -1.98 -15.79 -16.85
N LEU A 66 -1.07 -15.12 -16.14
CA LEU A 66 0.35 -15.07 -16.52
C LEU A 66 1.03 -16.42 -16.33
N VAL A 67 0.74 -17.12 -15.25
CA VAL A 67 1.27 -18.47 -15.02
C VAL A 67 0.80 -19.41 -16.12
N GLU A 68 -0.50 -19.37 -16.45
CA GLU A 68 -1.07 -20.18 -17.52
C GLU A 68 -0.45 -19.85 -18.88
N TRP A 69 -0.27 -18.56 -19.17
CA TRP A 69 0.35 -18.11 -20.42
C TRP A 69 1.78 -18.64 -20.57
N GLU A 70 2.58 -18.59 -19.51
CA GLU A 70 3.98 -19.01 -19.54
C GLU A 70 4.16 -20.54 -19.66
N GLU A 71 3.11 -21.32 -19.51
CA GLU A 71 3.17 -22.77 -19.76
C GLU A 71 3.50 -23.10 -21.21
N SER A 72 3.07 -22.27 -22.14
CA SER A 72 3.22 -22.51 -23.57
C SER A 72 3.82 -21.35 -24.36
N GLU A 73 3.90 -20.17 -23.77
CA GLU A 73 4.34 -18.95 -24.43
C GLU A 73 5.51 -18.28 -23.69
N PRO A 74 6.27 -17.43 -24.39
CA PRO A 74 7.35 -16.67 -23.71
C PRO A 74 6.80 -15.77 -22.63
N PRO A 75 7.62 -15.43 -21.62
CA PRO A 75 7.22 -14.55 -20.54
C PRO A 75 6.72 -13.20 -21.03
N VAL A 76 5.69 -12.67 -20.35
CA VAL A 76 5.21 -11.31 -20.60
C VAL A 76 6.19 -10.33 -19.97
N LEU A 77 6.71 -9.43 -20.77
CA LEU A 77 7.63 -8.38 -20.32
C LEU A 77 6.90 -7.05 -20.19
N TYR A 78 7.21 -6.34 -19.14
CA TYR A 78 6.75 -4.97 -18.93
C TYR A 78 7.97 -4.11 -18.59
N LYS A 79 8.21 -3.10 -19.41
CA LYS A 79 9.42 -2.24 -19.30
C LYS A 79 10.71 -3.06 -19.26
N GLY A 80 10.78 -4.10 -20.09
CA GLY A 80 11.96 -4.93 -20.26
C GLY A 80 12.18 -6.00 -19.21
N SER A 81 11.27 -6.17 -18.26
CA SER A 81 11.38 -7.17 -17.20
C SER A 81 10.15 -8.09 -17.16
N ARG A 82 10.38 -9.35 -16.78
CA ARG A 82 9.31 -10.33 -16.62
C ARG A 82 8.32 -9.83 -15.57
N TYR A 83 7.05 -9.74 -15.94
CA TYR A 83 6.05 -9.15 -15.06
C TYR A 83 5.74 -9.99 -13.81
N LEU A 84 5.81 -11.31 -13.91
CA LEU A 84 5.67 -12.18 -12.73
C LEU A 84 6.74 -11.91 -11.69
N ASP A 85 7.96 -11.59 -12.12
CA ASP A 85 9.05 -11.22 -11.21
C ASP A 85 8.76 -9.88 -10.52
N LYS A 86 8.20 -8.93 -11.27
CA LYS A 86 7.78 -7.65 -10.69
C LYS A 86 6.69 -7.86 -9.64
N MET A 87 5.70 -8.71 -9.94
CA MET A 87 4.64 -9.02 -8.98
C MET A 87 5.19 -9.65 -7.71
N ALA A 88 6.18 -10.54 -7.83
CA ALA A 88 6.84 -11.14 -6.68
C ALA A 88 7.58 -10.10 -5.84
N ARG A 89 8.30 -9.17 -6.49
CA ARG A 89 8.98 -8.07 -5.81
C ARG A 89 8.01 -7.15 -5.09
N ASP A 90 6.91 -6.79 -5.75
CA ASP A 90 5.85 -5.96 -5.15
C ASP A 90 5.29 -6.61 -3.89
N LYS A 91 5.08 -7.92 -3.93
CA LYS A 91 4.60 -8.69 -2.78
C LYS A 91 5.60 -8.69 -1.63
N GLN A 92 6.88 -8.87 -1.93
CA GLN A 92 7.95 -8.84 -0.94
C GLN A 92 8.10 -7.46 -0.31
N GLU A 93 8.06 -6.40 -1.12
CA GLU A 93 8.13 -5.02 -0.66
C GLU A 93 6.96 -4.69 0.25
N ALA A 94 5.74 -5.08 -0.11
CA ALA A 94 4.56 -4.87 0.72
C ALA A 94 4.66 -5.61 2.05
N ALA A 95 5.17 -6.84 2.04
CA ALA A 95 5.39 -7.62 3.25
C ALA A 95 6.45 -6.98 4.15
N ALA A 96 7.54 -6.48 3.56
CA ALA A 96 8.61 -5.79 4.29
C ALA A 96 8.09 -4.48 4.92
N GLU A 97 7.28 -3.72 4.19
CA GLU A 97 6.67 -2.49 4.72
C GLU A 97 5.75 -2.78 5.89
N ARG A 98 4.93 -3.83 5.79
CA ARG A 98 4.05 -4.25 6.89
C ARG A 98 4.85 -4.68 8.11
N ALA A 99 5.91 -5.46 7.91
CA ALA A 99 6.79 -5.90 8.99
C ALA A 99 7.48 -4.72 9.67
N ALA A 100 8.00 -3.76 8.89
CA ALA A 100 8.62 -2.55 9.42
C ALA A 100 7.62 -1.69 10.22
N HIS A 101 6.40 -1.56 9.70
CA HIS A 101 5.34 -0.81 10.37
C HIS A 101 4.97 -1.46 11.73
N LEU A 102 4.82 -2.78 11.75
CA LEU A 102 4.54 -3.52 12.98
C LEU A 102 5.68 -3.43 13.99
N ALA A 103 6.93 -3.51 13.53
CA ALA A 103 8.11 -3.37 14.38
C ALA A 103 8.18 -1.97 15.01
N ALA A 104 7.95 -0.93 14.20
CA ALA A 104 7.92 0.44 14.70
C ALA A 104 6.82 0.65 15.74
N LYS A 105 5.64 0.09 15.49
CA LYS A 105 4.52 0.16 16.43
C LYS A 105 4.84 -0.53 17.75
N ARG A 106 5.47 -1.71 17.70
CA ARG A 106 5.90 -2.45 18.91
C ARG A 106 6.94 -1.68 19.70
N GLN A 107 7.93 -1.08 19.01
CA GLN A 107 8.94 -0.25 19.66
C GLN A 107 8.33 0.96 20.36
N ALA A 108 7.38 1.62 19.70
CA ALA A 108 6.66 2.75 20.28
C ALA A 108 5.89 2.34 21.54
N GLN A 109 5.23 1.17 21.51
CA GLN A 109 4.50 0.64 22.67
C GLN A 109 5.44 0.29 23.81
N THR A 110 6.57 -0.33 23.52
CA THR A 110 7.59 -0.68 24.53
C THR A 110 8.16 0.57 25.19
N ALA A 111 8.56 1.57 24.39
CA ALA A 111 9.06 2.84 24.88
C ALA A 111 8.04 3.55 25.79
N ARG A 112 6.77 3.50 25.41
CA ARG A 112 5.68 4.06 26.21
C ARG A 112 5.54 3.38 27.55
N LYS A 113 5.59 2.02 27.56
CA LYS A 113 5.52 1.22 28.79
C LYS A 113 6.69 1.51 29.72
N GLU A 114 7.90 1.62 29.17
CA GLU A 114 9.10 1.95 29.94
C GLU A 114 8.99 3.34 30.58
N ARG A 115 8.51 4.33 29.84
CA ARG A 115 8.28 5.69 30.38
C ARG A 115 7.28 5.70 31.51
N LEU A 116 6.19 4.94 31.36
CA LEU A 116 5.17 4.82 32.42
C LEU A 116 5.73 4.13 33.67
N ALA A 117 6.55 3.10 33.49
CA ALA A 117 7.21 2.40 34.59
C ALA A 117 8.17 3.32 35.34
N GLU A 118 8.97 4.13 34.64
CA GLU A 118 9.86 5.12 35.23
C GLU A 118 9.09 6.16 36.03
N MET A 119 8.00 6.68 35.48
CA MET A 119 7.14 7.65 36.19
C MET A 119 6.56 7.04 37.47
N THR A 120 6.13 5.80 37.44
CA THR A 120 5.61 5.09 38.61
C THR A 120 6.69 4.90 39.67
N ASN A 121 7.91 4.51 39.26
CA ASN A 121 9.04 4.35 40.18
C ASN A 121 9.44 5.66 40.83
N GLN A 122 9.50 6.76 40.06
CA GLN A 122 9.81 8.09 40.59
C GLN A 122 8.76 8.52 41.62
N ASN A 123 7.49 8.27 41.36
CA ASN A 123 6.44 8.62 42.34
C ASN A 123 6.55 7.76 43.61
N SER A 124 6.97 6.52 43.52
CA SER A 124 7.17 5.64 44.68
C SER A 124 8.37 6.04 45.51
N THR A 125 9.43 6.55 44.90
CA THR A 125 10.65 6.97 45.59
C THR A 125 10.57 8.38 46.14
N GLY A 126 9.56 9.15 45.73
CA GLY A 126 9.34 10.52 46.21
C GLY A 126 8.70 10.59 47.61
N LEU A 127 8.44 9.49 48.21
CA LEU A 127 7.92 9.40 49.58
C LEU A 127 9.07 9.37 50.57
#